data_3a5b43751a21a0891e6e9b7076e5bcb1
#
_entry.id   3a5b43751a21a0891e6e9b7076e5bcb1
#
_cell.length_a   1.000
_cell.length_b   1.000
_cell.length_c   1.000
_cell.angle_alpha   90.00
_cell.angle_beta   90.00
_cell.angle_gamma   90.00
#
_symmetry.space_group_name_H-M   'P 1'
#
loop_
_entity.id
_entity.type
_entity.pdbx_description
1 polymer ?
#
loop_
_entity_poly.entity_id
_entity_poly.type
_entity_poly.pdbx_seq_one_letter_code
_entity_poly.pdbx_strand_id
1 'polypeptide(L)'
;MPLTTYWLEHAWLDVNVEPGVALEVTEDGRIGAVRTGVEAPPPGAVVLRGLTIPGLANAHSHAFHRALRGTVQVGSGTFWTWREVMYTVAQRLTPDSYFALARAVYAEMALAGITSVGEFHYLHHAPGGSPYADPNAMGEALIAAAGEAGIRITLLDTAYLSSGFGAAPEQHQLRFTDGTAEKWAERVSALKEREGVRIGAAIHSVRAVPADQLATVARWAADRSAPLHVHLSEQTAENDACLAAHGMTPTRLLAEHGVLGARTTGVHNTHLTDEDITLLGTSTTGTCMCPTTERDLADGIGPAVALQRAGSPLSLGSDSHAVIDLLEEARAMELNERLRTRTRGHWTAAALLRAATTDGHAALGWRDAGVLETGALADFTTIALDTVRTAGPVPRLAAETAVFAATAADVHHVVVGGRTIVRDGAHVSVPDVGEALATAIAALRN
;
A
#
# COMPACT_ATOMS: atom_id res chain seq x y z
N MET A 1 18.60 -14.94 21.41
CA MET A 1 18.24 -13.89 22.40
C MET A 1 17.09 -14.40 23.26
N PRO A 2 16.85 -13.91 24.49
CA PRO A 2 15.65 -14.31 25.21
C PRO A 2 14.40 -13.92 24.40
N LEU A 3 13.37 -14.79 24.44
CA LEU A 3 12.05 -14.52 23.89
C LEU A 3 11.51 -13.18 24.43
N THR A 4 11.08 -12.29 23.55
CA THR A 4 10.42 -11.04 23.98
C THR A 4 8.94 -11.31 24.19
N THR A 5 8.44 -11.04 25.39
CA THR A 5 7.02 -11.13 25.69
C THR A 5 6.41 -9.74 25.68
N TYR A 6 5.32 -9.57 24.92
CA TYR A 6 4.46 -8.40 24.97
C TYR A 6 3.19 -8.73 25.74
N TRP A 7 2.71 -7.80 26.56
CA TRP A 7 1.39 -7.85 27.14
C TRP A 7 0.53 -6.75 26.57
N LEU A 8 -0.56 -7.15 25.93
CA LEU A 8 -1.48 -6.31 25.21
C LEU A 8 -2.72 -6.10 26.10
N GLU A 9 -3.04 -4.85 26.43
CA GLU A 9 -4.23 -4.54 27.23
C GLU A 9 -5.49 -5.04 26.56
N HIS A 10 -5.61 -4.77 25.24
CA HIS A 10 -6.64 -5.32 24.36
C HIS A 10 -5.99 -5.74 23.05
N ALA A 11 -6.39 -6.87 22.49
CA ALA A 11 -5.94 -7.35 21.19
C ALA A 11 -7.14 -7.69 20.31
N TRP A 12 -7.11 -7.21 19.05
CA TRP A 12 -8.06 -7.66 18.04
C TRP A 12 -7.56 -8.97 17.42
N LEU A 13 -8.30 -10.06 17.69
CA LEU A 13 -8.00 -11.40 17.20
C LEU A 13 -9.06 -11.79 16.15
N ASP A 14 -8.86 -11.28 14.92
CA ASP A 14 -9.68 -11.47 13.71
C ASP A 14 -11.14 -10.99 13.78
N VAL A 15 -11.88 -11.33 14.82
CA VAL A 15 -13.31 -10.97 14.97
C VAL A 15 -13.56 -10.22 16.27
N ASN A 16 -12.92 -10.64 17.35
CA ASN A 16 -13.16 -10.15 18.69
C ASN A 16 -12.01 -9.32 19.24
N VAL A 17 -12.34 -8.41 20.14
CA VAL A 17 -11.37 -7.75 20.99
C VAL A 17 -11.25 -8.51 22.31
N GLU A 18 -10.07 -9.10 22.56
CA GLU A 18 -9.78 -9.86 23.76
C GLU A 18 -8.97 -9.02 24.74
N PRO A 19 -9.34 -8.95 26.03
CA PRO A 19 -8.56 -8.27 27.06
C PRO A 19 -7.41 -9.14 27.56
N GLY A 20 -6.30 -8.49 27.94
CA GLY A 20 -5.18 -9.17 28.60
C GLY A 20 -4.59 -10.32 27.77
N VAL A 21 -3.88 -9.99 26.70
CA VAL A 21 -3.25 -10.97 25.81
C VAL A 21 -1.74 -10.93 25.98
N ALA A 22 -1.10 -12.06 26.28
CA ALA A 22 0.35 -12.21 26.25
C ALA A 22 0.78 -12.82 24.91
N LEU A 23 1.70 -12.14 24.22
CA LEU A 23 2.24 -12.52 22.92
C LEU A 23 3.75 -12.74 23.06
N GLU A 24 4.23 -13.93 22.75
CA GLU A 24 5.66 -14.27 22.75
C GLU A 24 6.23 -14.18 21.34
N VAL A 25 7.36 -13.49 21.20
CA VAL A 25 8.05 -13.31 19.93
C VAL A 25 9.34 -14.10 19.93
N THR A 26 9.54 -14.92 18.90
CA THR A 26 10.73 -15.75 18.69
C THR A 26 11.90 -14.93 18.11
N GLU A 27 13.10 -15.50 18.15
CA GLU A 27 14.33 -14.84 17.66
C GLU A 27 14.29 -14.49 16.16
N ASP A 28 13.53 -15.26 15.38
CA ASP A 28 13.31 -15.05 13.94
C ASP A 28 12.16 -14.06 13.63
N GLY A 29 11.66 -13.34 14.66
CA GLY A 29 10.67 -12.29 14.50
C GLY A 29 9.25 -12.80 14.21
N ARG A 30 8.92 -14.01 14.70
CA ARG A 30 7.58 -14.59 14.58
C ARG A 30 6.87 -14.66 15.92
N ILE A 31 5.56 -14.78 15.87
CA ILE A 31 4.73 -15.04 17.05
C ILE A 31 4.88 -16.50 17.44
N GLY A 32 5.51 -16.77 18.57
CA GLY A 32 5.71 -18.11 19.11
C GLY A 32 4.49 -18.64 19.87
N ALA A 33 3.79 -17.75 20.59
CA ALA A 33 2.58 -18.10 21.33
C ALA A 33 1.68 -16.87 21.53
N VAL A 34 0.38 -17.11 21.57
CA VAL A 34 -0.65 -16.13 21.94
C VAL A 34 -1.48 -16.73 23.10
N ARG A 35 -1.56 -16.04 24.22
CA ARG A 35 -2.33 -16.45 25.39
C ARG A 35 -3.31 -15.36 25.78
N THR A 36 -4.58 -15.66 25.78
CA THR A 36 -5.66 -14.77 26.23
C THR A 36 -5.95 -14.93 27.72
N GLY A 37 -6.68 -13.97 28.32
CA GLY A 37 -7.07 -14.03 29.72
C GLY A 37 -5.92 -13.82 30.72
N VAL A 38 -4.86 -13.17 30.31
CA VAL A 38 -3.71 -12.83 31.16
C VAL A 38 -4.00 -11.50 31.86
N GLU A 39 -4.58 -11.55 33.08
CA GLU A 39 -5.09 -10.38 33.80
C GLU A 39 -4.04 -9.31 34.11
N ALA A 40 -2.77 -9.71 34.30
CA ALA A 40 -1.68 -8.79 34.61
C ALA A 40 -0.42 -9.08 33.76
N PRO A 41 0.37 -8.04 33.44
CA PRO A 41 1.60 -8.21 32.67
C PRO A 41 2.53 -9.22 33.30
N PRO A 42 3.02 -10.26 32.59
CA PRO A 42 4.06 -11.15 33.06
C PRO A 42 5.34 -10.38 33.41
N PRO A 43 6.15 -10.85 34.36
CA PRO A 43 7.42 -10.22 34.72
C PRO A 43 8.33 -10.05 33.49
N GLY A 44 8.79 -8.82 33.25
CA GLY A 44 9.67 -8.48 32.12
C GLY A 44 8.96 -8.31 30.77
N ALA A 45 7.64 -8.43 30.71
CA ALA A 45 6.89 -8.16 29.49
C ALA A 45 6.89 -6.67 29.13
N VAL A 46 6.95 -6.39 27.82
CA VAL A 46 6.68 -5.06 27.28
C VAL A 46 5.18 -4.83 27.33
N VAL A 47 4.74 -3.78 28.03
CA VAL A 47 3.30 -3.47 28.20
C VAL A 47 2.83 -2.53 27.13
N LEU A 48 1.84 -2.95 26.36
CA LEU A 48 1.18 -2.15 25.32
C LEU A 48 -0.26 -1.84 25.76
N ARG A 49 -0.52 -0.57 26.11
CA ARG A 49 -1.84 -0.08 26.52
C ARG A 49 -2.63 0.40 25.31
N GLY A 50 -3.95 0.13 25.30
CA GLY A 50 -4.83 0.44 24.22
C GLY A 50 -5.23 -0.82 23.42
N LEU A 51 -5.59 -0.65 22.15
CA LEU A 51 -5.92 -1.74 21.24
C LEU A 51 -4.74 -2.09 20.35
N THR A 52 -4.23 -3.31 20.47
CA THR A 52 -3.25 -3.87 19.53
C THR A 52 -3.98 -4.64 18.42
N ILE A 53 -3.67 -4.30 17.19
CA ILE A 53 -4.12 -4.96 15.96
C ILE A 53 -2.91 -5.49 15.20
N PRO A 54 -3.05 -6.44 14.25
CA PRO A 54 -1.98 -6.73 13.31
C PRO A 54 -1.50 -5.46 12.63
N GLY A 55 -0.24 -5.43 12.24
CA GLY A 55 0.32 -4.29 11.52
C GLY A 55 -0.47 -3.99 10.25
N LEU A 56 -0.62 -2.71 9.92
CA LEU A 56 -1.34 -2.27 8.73
C LEU A 56 -0.49 -2.48 7.47
N ALA A 57 -1.13 -2.87 6.37
CA ALA A 57 -0.51 -3.07 5.06
C ALA A 57 -0.99 -2.00 4.08
N ASN A 58 -0.10 -1.10 3.70
CA ASN A 58 -0.34 -0.13 2.63
C ASN A 58 -0.12 -0.81 1.28
N ALA A 59 -1.19 -1.30 0.64
CA ALA A 59 -1.09 -2.14 -0.54
C ALA A 59 -0.72 -1.37 -1.82
N HIS A 60 -0.76 -0.04 -1.81
CA HIS A 60 -0.40 0.80 -2.95
C HIS A 60 0.16 2.15 -2.51
N SER A 61 1.32 2.50 -3.05
CA SER A 61 2.10 3.69 -2.68
C SER A 61 3.00 4.14 -3.82
N HIS A 62 3.17 5.45 -3.93
CA HIS A 62 4.20 6.12 -4.72
C HIS A 62 4.94 7.09 -3.80
N ALA A 63 6.04 6.68 -3.17
CA ALA A 63 6.72 7.46 -2.13
C ALA A 63 7.01 8.91 -2.55
N PHE A 64 7.40 9.14 -3.82
CA PHE A 64 7.74 10.48 -4.29
C PHE A 64 6.53 11.42 -4.44
N HIS A 65 5.30 10.90 -4.55
CA HIS A 65 4.10 11.73 -4.59
C HIS A 65 3.88 12.51 -3.29
N ARG A 66 4.48 12.06 -2.17
CA ARG A 66 4.45 12.83 -0.91
C ARG A 66 4.97 14.26 -1.07
N ALA A 67 5.88 14.50 -2.01
CA ALA A 67 6.39 15.83 -2.32
C ALA A 67 5.36 16.76 -3.00
N LEU A 68 4.24 16.22 -3.48
CA LEU A 68 3.16 16.95 -4.15
C LEU A 68 2.12 17.49 -3.17
N ARG A 69 2.05 16.95 -1.94
CA ARG A 69 1.04 17.31 -0.93
C ARG A 69 1.00 18.83 -0.71
N GLY A 70 -0.19 19.41 -0.78
CA GLY A 70 -0.43 20.85 -0.62
C GLY A 70 -0.15 21.68 -1.86
N THR A 71 0.60 21.21 -2.87
CA THR A 71 0.88 21.96 -4.10
C THR A 71 -0.15 21.71 -5.20
N VAL A 72 -0.66 20.50 -5.29
CA VAL A 72 -1.62 20.08 -6.32
C VAL A 72 -3.07 20.40 -5.97
N GLN A 73 -3.35 20.73 -4.70
CA GLN A 73 -4.67 21.15 -4.23
C GLN A 73 -4.90 22.68 -4.39
N VAL A 74 -3.95 23.41 -4.99
CA VAL A 74 -4.09 24.87 -5.18
C VAL A 74 -4.96 25.16 -6.40
N GLY A 75 -6.09 25.86 -6.18
CA GLY A 75 -7.00 26.27 -7.25
C GLY A 75 -7.89 25.13 -7.77
N SER A 76 -8.31 25.23 -9.03
CA SER A 76 -9.07 24.21 -9.74
C SER A 76 -8.10 23.38 -10.57
N GLY A 77 -7.87 22.15 -10.19
CA GLY A 77 -7.03 21.18 -10.91
C GLY A 77 -7.84 20.03 -11.47
N THR A 78 -7.18 19.22 -12.29
CA THR A 78 -7.67 17.94 -12.81
C THR A 78 -6.57 16.91 -12.60
N PHE A 79 -6.87 15.63 -12.77
CA PHE A 79 -5.86 14.56 -12.85
C PHE A 79 -4.68 14.94 -13.79
N TRP A 80 -4.96 15.59 -14.91
CA TRP A 80 -3.92 15.96 -15.89
C TRP A 80 -2.99 17.06 -15.41
N THR A 81 -3.49 18.09 -14.70
CA THR A 81 -2.65 19.13 -14.12
C THR A 81 -1.81 18.60 -12.94
N TRP A 82 -2.36 17.68 -12.14
CA TRP A 82 -1.63 16.94 -11.13
C TRP A 82 -0.46 16.16 -11.74
N ARG A 83 -0.70 15.47 -12.85
CA ARG A 83 0.31 14.66 -13.56
C ARG A 83 1.50 15.49 -14.06
N GLU A 84 1.28 16.73 -14.51
CA GLU A 84 2.37 17.63 -14.91
C GLU A 84 3.29 18.02 -13.75
N VAL A 85 2.72 18.30 -12.58
CA VAL A 85 3.49 18.60 -11.36
C VAL A 85 4.27 17.37 -10.92
N MET A 86 3.66 16.18 -10.99
CA MET A 86 4.29 14.90 -10.70
C MET A 86 5.52 14.67 -11.58
N TYR A 87 5.43 14.89 -12.90
CA TYR A 87 6.58 14.78 -13.80
C TYR A 87 7.71 15.74 -13.42
N THR A 88 7.37 16.96 -13.00
CA THR A 88 8.39 17.95 -12.57
C THR A 88 9.18 17.46 -11.38
N VAL A 89 8.52 16.88 -10.36
CA VAL A 89 9.19 16.27 -9.20
C VAL A 89 9.99 15.04 -9.64
N ALA A 90 9.38 14.19 -10.44
CA ALA A 90 10.05 12.98 -10.93
C ALA A 90 11.38 13.29 -11.63
N GLN A 91 11.46 14.34 -12.46
CA GLN A 91 12.69 14.71 -13.18
C GLN A 91 13.86 15.11 -12.26
N ARG A 92 13.61 15.50 -11.02
CA ARG A 92 14.63 15.97 -10.06
C ARG A 92 15.19 14.86 -9.16
N LEU A 93 14.56 13.70 -9.13
CA LEU A 93 14.96 12.60 -8.27
C LEU A 93 16.21 11.89 -8.81
N THR A 94 17.14 11.65 -7.89
CA THR A 94 18.29 10.76 -8.05
C THR A 94 18.17 9.62 -7.05
N PRO A 95 18.98 8.54 -7.12
CA PRO A 95 18.94 7.49 -6.10
C PRO A 95 19.09 8.05 -4.67
N ASP A 96 20.00 8.99 -4.43
CA ASP A 96 20.25 9.57 -3.10
C ASP A 96 19.07 10.42 -2.61
N SER A 97 18.53 11.30 -3.46
CA SER A 97 17.38 12.13 -3.07
C SER A 97 16.10 11.32 -2.95
N TYR A 98 15.95 10.25 -3.74
CA TYR A 98 14.82 9.33 -3.62
C TYR A 98 14.90 8.52 -2.33
N PHE A 99 16.08 8.02 -1.98
CA PHE A 99 16.33 7.39 -0.68
C PHE A 99 15.94 8.32 0.48
N ALA A 100 16.44 9.56 0.48
CA ALA A 100 16.18 10.51 1.56
C ALA A 100 14.67 10.81 1.71
N LEU A 101 13.97 11.05 0.60
CA LEU A 101 12.53 11.27 0.61
C LEU A 101 11.76 10.03 1.07
N ALA A 102 12.02 8.87 0.46
CA ALA A 102 11.31 7.63 0.75
C ALA A 102 11.53 7.18 2.21
N ARG A 103 12.74 7.34 2.77
CA ARG A 103 13.02 7.06 4.17
C ARG A 103 12.11 7.86 5.11
N ALA A 104 11.94 9.15 4.83
CA ALA A 104 11.06 10.00 5.63
C ALA A 104 9.57 9.66 5.44
N VAL A 105 9.15 9.30 4.21
CA VAL A 105 7.78 8.86 3.90
C VAL A 105 7.46 7.53 4.58
N TYR A 106 8.36 6.55 4.53
CA TYR A 106 8.15 5.26 5.19
C TYR A 106 8.19 5.37 6.72
N ALA A 107 8.95 6.34 7.27
CA ALA A 107 8.87 6.68 8.68
C ALA A 107 7.51 7.34 9.03
N GLU A 108 6.93 8.20 8.17
CA GLU A 108 5.55 8.71 8.31
C GLU A 108 4.54 7.54 8.28
N MET A 109 4.72 6.56 7.38
CA MET A 109 3.89 5.35 7.35
C MET A 109 3.99 4.55 8.64
N ALA A 110 5.19 4.34 9.18
CA ALA A 110 5.38 3.67 10.45
C ALA A 110 4.65 4.38 11.59
N LEU A 111 4.71 5.72 11.67
CA LEU A 111 3.96 6.52 12.62
C LEU A 111 2.44 6.36 12.46
N ALA A 112 1.96 6.03 11.27
CA ALA A 112 0.56 5.73 10.99
C ALA A 112 0.18 4.25 11.21
N GLY A 113 1.08 3.42 11.77
CA GLY A 113 0.80 2.02 12.08
C GLY A 113 1.03 1.04 10.93
N ILE A 114 1.60 1.50 9.82
CA ILE A 114 1.88 0.69 8.65
C ILE A 114 3.18 -0.08 8.87
N THR A 115 3.13 -1.40 8.70
CA THR A 115 4.27 -2.31 8.86
C THR A 115 4.80 -2.86 7.53
N SER A 116 3.99 -2.78 6.47
CA SER A 116 4.35 -3.22 5.12
C SER A 116 3.82 -2.26 4.08
N VAL A 117 4.63 -2.00 3.04
CA VAL A 117 4.24 -1.15 1.90
C VAL A 117 4.43 -1.87 0.57
N GLY A 118 3.45 -1.73 -0.32
CA GLY A 118 3.56 -2.02 -1.74
C GLY A 118 3.93 -0.77 -2.50
N GLU A 119 5.20 -0.62 -2.83
CA GLU A 119 5.70 0.54 -3.52
C GLU A 119 5.64 0.33 -5.03
N PHE A 120 4.72 1.01 -5.70
CA PHE A 120 4.49 0.95 -7.14
C PHE A 120 5.54 1.82 -7.85
N HIS A 121 6.67 1.20 -8.17
CA HIS A 121 7.90 1.86 -8.57
C HIS A 121 8.07 1.90 -10.09
N TYR A 122 8.04 3.09 -10.69
CA TYR A 122 8.25 3.29 -12.14
C TYR A 122 9.36 4.31 -12.50
N LEU A 123 10.16 4.75 -11.53
CA LEU A 123 11.28 5.66 -11.73
C LEU A 123 12.58 4.88 -11.84
N HIS A 124 12.93 4.40 -13.04
CA HIS A 124 14.06 3.45 -13.21
C HIS A 124 15.38 4.12 -13.59
N HIS A 125 15.32 5.08 -14.51
CA HIS A 125 16.52 5.62 -15.19
C HIS A 125 16.81 7.07 -14.79
N ALA A 126 17.99 7.56 -15.13
CA ALA A 126 18.36 8.97 -15.01
C ALA A 126 17.48 9.85 -15.92
N PRO A 127 17.39 11.17 -15.68
CA PRO A 127 16.73 12.09 -16.60
C PRO A 127 17.20 11.90 -18.04
N GLY A 128 16.24 11.82 -18.98
CA GLY A 128 16.52 11.50 -20.39
C GLY A 128 16.59 10.01 -20.72
N GLY A 129 16.37 9.11 -19.72
CA GLY A 129 16.24 7.67 -19.95
C GLY A 129 17.55 6.88 -19.96
N SER A 130 18.68 7.50 -19.63
CA SER A 130 19.94 6.78 -19.51
C SER A 130 19.97 5.89 -18.26
N PRO A 131 20.35 4.61 -18.36
CA PRO A 131 20.45 3.75 -17.19
C PRO A 131 21.55 4.25 -16.24
N TYR A 132 21.38 4.05 -14.94
CA TYR A 132 22.45 4.18 -13.95
C TYR A 132 23.47 3.06 -14.10
N ALA A 133 24.64 3.18 -13.46
CA ALA A 133 25.66 2.13 -13.43
C ALA A 133 25.12 0.81 -12.86
N ASP A 134 24.28 0.90 -11.80
CA ASP A 134 23.35 -0.15 -11.40
C ASP A 134 21.96 0.19 -11.99
N PRO A 135 21.44 -0.60 -12.93
CA PRO A 135 20.13 -0.34 -13.55
C PRO A 135 18.96 -0.32 -12.55
N ASN A 136 19.14 -0.89 -11.36
CA ASN A 136 18.13 -0.94 -10.29
C ASN A 136 18.39 0.07 -9.16
N ALA A 137 19.34 1.01 -9.31
CA ALA A 137 19.74 1.96 -8.25
C ALA A 137 18.55 2.71 -7.62
N MET A 138 17.53 3.08 -8.40
CA MET A 138 16.34 3.77 -7.88
C MET A 138 15.48 2.83 -7.03
N GLY A 139 15.28 1.59 -7.45
CA GLY A 139 14.54 0.56 -6.68
C GLY A 139 15.28 0.14 -5.41
N GLU A 140 16.61 -0.04 -5.49
CA GLU A 140 17.45 -0.35 -4.32
C GLU A 140 17.46 0.81 -3.30
N ALA A 141 17.36 2.07 -3.75
CA ALA A 141 17.21 3.22 -2.86
C ALA A 141 15.92 3.14 -2.04
N LEU A 142 14.80 2.74 -2.65
CA LEU A 142 13.52 2.52 -1.95
C LEU A 142 13.60 1.36 -0.95
N ILE A 143 14.22 0.25 -1.35
CA ILE A 143 14.40 -0.92 -0.48
C ILE A 143 15.27 -0.55 0.73
N ALA A 144 16.36 0.19 0.52
CA ALA A 144 17.23 0.67 1.60
C ALA A 144 16.47 1.63 2.53
N ALA A 145 15.66 2.54 1.97
CA ALA A 145 14.83 3.47 2.73
C ALA A 145 13.81 2.76 3.63
N ALA A 146 13.13 1.72 3.12
CA ALA A 146 12.20 0.91 3.91
C ALA A 146 12.91 0.17 5.05
N GLY A 147 14.10 -0.38 4.79
CA GLY A 147 14.94 -1.02 5.80
C GLY A 147 15.35 -0.07 6.94
N GLU A 148 15.72 1.18 6.64
CA GLU A 148 16.04 2.19 7.66
C GLU A 148 14.81 2.69 8.43
N ALA A 149 13.66 2.80 7.77
CA ALA A 149 12.39 3.09 8.44
C ALA A 149 11.87 1.90 9.25
N GLY A 150 12.38 0.70 9.01
CA GLY A 150 12.04 -0.52 9.74
C GLY A 150 10.75 -1.20 9.30
N ILE A 151 10.15 -0.81 8.17
CA ILE A 151 8.97 -1.46 7.60
C ILE A 151 9.36 -2.47 6.51
N ARG A 152 8.45 -3.40 6.19
CA ARG A 152 8.61 -4.31 5.05
C ARG A 152 8.24 -3.61 3.75
N ILE A 153 8.87 -4.02 2.67
CA ILE A 153 8.55 -3.52 1.32
C ILE A 153 8.29 -4.67 0.36
N THR A 154 7.23 -4.55 -0.43
CA THR A 154 7.11 -5.22 -1.71
C THR A 154 7.37 -4.19 -2.80
N LEU A 155 8.54 -4.25 -3.40
CA LEU A 155 8.86 -3.38 -4.54
C LEU A 155 8.13 -3.90 -5.76
N LEU A 156 7.05 -3.23 -6.14
CA LEU A 156 6.25 -3.51 -7.35
C LEU A 156 6.91 -2.81 -8.53
N ASP A 157 7.95 -3.44 -9.08
CA ASP A 157 8.70 -2.88 -10.20
C ASP A 157 7.81 -2.83 -11.45
N THR A 158 7.67 -1.65 -12.03
CA THR A 158 6.57 -1.34 -12.95
C THR A 158 7.03 -1.25 -14.40
N ALA A 159 6.43 -2.04 -15.27
CA ALA A 159 6.55 -1.86 -16.71
C ALA A 159 5.78 -0.60 -17.15
N TYR A 160 6.51 0.36 -17.78
CA TYR A 160 5.97 1.60 -18.34
C TYR A 160 6.60 1.82 -19.71
N LEU A 161 5.91 1.54 -20.80
CA LEU A 161 6.50 1.36 -22.14
C LEU A 161 5.95 2.32 -23.19
N SER A 162 4.85 3.04 -22.91
CA SER A 162 4.18 3.95 -23.86
C SER A 162 3.55 5.14 -23.15
N SER A 163 3.32 6.23 -23.86
CA SER A 163 2.62 7.41 -23.32
C SER A 163 1.09 7.30 -23.43
N GLY A 164 0.62 6.38 -24.24
CA GLY A 164 -0.80 6.11 -24.55
C GLY A 164 -0.89 5.02 -25.60
N PHE A 165 -2.12 4.66 -25.99
CA PHE A 165 -2.35 3.61 -27.00
C PHE A 165 -1.68 3.96 -28.32
N GLY A 166 -0.72 3.12 -28.76
CA GLY A 166 0.03 3.32 -30.00
C GLY A 166 1.02 4.49 -30.01
N ALA A 167 1.28 5.12 -28.87
CA ALA A 167 2.16 6.29 -28.77
C ALA A 167 3.47 5.96 -28.06
N ALA A 168 4.59 6.41 -28.60
CA ALA A 168 5.90 6.26 -27.95
C ALA A 168 5.96 7.09 -26.66
N PRO A 169 6.82 6.72 -25.70
CA PRO A 169 7.05 7.51 -24.49
C PRO A 169 7.50 8.94 -24.84
N GLU A 170 6.96 9.92 -24.11
CA GLU A 170 7.37 11.32 -24.22
C GLU A 170 8.72 11.55 -23.52
N GLN A 171 9.38 12.68 -23.81
CA GLN A 171 10.72 13.00 -23.29
C GLN A 171 10.83 12.84 -21.77
N HIS A 172 9.83 13.32 -21.01
CA HIS A 172 9.82 13.22 -19.55
C HIS A 172 9.50 11.81 -19.03
N GLN A 173 8.98 10.91 -19.89
CA GLN A 173 8.68 9.51 -19.55
C GLN A 173 9.83 8.56 -19.87
N LEU A 174 10.88 9.02 -20.57
CA LEU A 174 12.02 8.17 -20.93
C LEU A 174 12.70 7.56 -19.71
N ARG A 175 12.65 8.22 -18.55
CA ARG A 175 13.22 7.67 -17.33
C ARG A 175 12.37 6.56 -16.68
N PHE A 176 11.17 6.28 -17.20
CA PHE A 176 10.26 5.23 -16.72
C PHE A 176 10.35 3.95 -17.54
N THR A 177 10.90 4.05 -18.77
CA THR A 177 10.78 2.98 -19.76
C THR A 177 12.07 2.22 -19.99
N ASP A 178 12.00 0.90 -19.96
CA ASP A 178 13.02 -0.01 -20.44
C ASP A 178 12.92 -0.27 -21.97
N GLY A 179 11.90 0.32 -22.62
CA GLY A 179 11.64 0.19 -24.04
C GLY A 179 10.79 -1.02 -24.41
N THR A 180 11.03 -2.21 -23.82
CA THR A 180 10.18 -3.40 -24.00
C THR A 180 10.00 -4.16 -22.69
N ALA A 181 8.94 -5.00 -22.62
CA ALA A 181 8.66 -5.84 -21.44
C ALA A 181 9.75 -6.87 -21.20
N GLU A 182 10.46 -7.35 -22.25
CA GLU A 182 11.59 -8.26 -22.11
C GLU A 182 12.78 -7.59 -21.43
N LYS A 183 13.12 -6.36 -21.81
CA LYS A 183 14.19 -5.58 -21.17
C LYS A 183 13.83 -5.22 -19.73
N TRP A 184 12.56 -4.85 -19.47
CA TRP A 184 12.04 -4.70 -18.12
C TRP A 184 12.24 -5.98 -17.31
N ALA A 185 11.82 -7.13 -17.84
CA ALA A 185 11.97 -8.43 -17.19
C ALA A 185 13.43 -8.81 -16.92
N GLU A 186 14.35 -8.48 -17.83
CA GLU A 186 15.79 -8.67 -17.65
C GLU A 186 16.30 -7.82 -16.48
N ARG A 187 16.00 -6.52 -16.46
CA ARG A 187 16.44 -5.59 -15.42
C ARG A 187 15.91 -6.00 -14.04
N VAL A 188 14.60 -6.20 -13.91
CA VAL A 188 13.98 -6.54 -12.62
C VAL A 188 14.42 -7.90 -12.08
N SER A 189 14.79 -8.83 -12.94
CA SER A 189 15.31 -10.16 -12.52
C SER A 189 16.64 -10.09 -11.78
N ALA A 190 17.37 -8.97 -11.85
CA ALA A 190 18.59 -8.76 -11.09
C ALA A 190 18.32 -8.39 -9.61
N LEU A 191 17.15 -7.84 -9.29
CA LEU A 191 16.72 -7.58 -7.90
C LEU A 191 16.60 -8.87 -7.11
N LYS A 192 16.87 -8.79 -5.80
CA LYS A 192 16.88 -9.96 -4.91
C LYS A 192 15.95 -9.76 -3.73
N GLU A 193 15.11 -10.76 -3.51
CA GLU A 193 14.36 -10.88 -2.25
C GLU A 193 15.32 -11.12 -1.08
N ARG A 194 14.99 -10.56 0.07
CA ARG A 194 15.72 -10.72 1.32
C ARG A 194 14.79 -10.47 2.50
N GLU A 195 15.27 -10.62 3.72
CA GLU A 195 14.45 -10.33 4.91
C GLU A 195 13.81 -8.93 4.80
N GLY A 196 12.50 -8.86 5.00
CA GLY A 196 11.74 -7.61 4.89
C GLY A 196 11.50 -7.11 3.47
N VAL A 197 11.99 -7.80 2.43
CA VAL A 197 11.90 -7.35 1.03
C VAL A 197 11.33 -8.44 0.12
N ARG A 198 10.26 -8.13 -0.59
CA ARG A 198 9.75 -8.91 -1.72
C ARG A 198 9.84 -8.09 -3.00
N ILE A 199 9.99 -8.80 -4.11
CA ILE A 199 9.98 -8.21 -5.45
C ILE A 199 8.71 -8.64 -6.16
N GLY A 200 7.87 -7.68 -6.50
CA GLY A 200 6.67 -7.85 -7.29
C GLY A 200 6.80 -7.20 -8.67
N ALA A 201 5.80 -7.39 -9.49
CA ALA A 201 5.65 -6.76 -10.79
C ALA A 201 4.49 -5.76 -10.77
N ALA A 202 4.56 -4.76 -11.64
CA ALA A 202 3.39 -3.98 -11.97
C ALA A 202 3.31 -3.67 -13.47
N ILE A 203 2.09 -3.64 -13.97
CA ILE A 203 1.71 -3.03 -15.24
C ILE A 203 1.23 -1.63 -14.89
N HIS A 204 1.91 -0.57 -15.37
CA HIS A 204 1.48 0.78 -14.99
C HIS A 204 -0.01 0.98 -15.26
N SER A 205 -0.44 0.70 -16.48
CA SER A 205 -1.84 0.67 -16.91
C SER A 205 -1.91 0.11 -18.34
N VAL A 206 -3.09 -0.18 -18.85
CA VAL A 206 -3.25 -0.59 -20.26
C VAL A 206 -2.88 0.51 -21.27
N ARG A 207 -2.82 1.77 -20.83
CA ARG A 207 -2.31 2.89 -21.64
C ARG A 207 -0.80 2.86 -21.79
N ALA A 208 -0.11 2.44 -20.71
CA ALA A 208 1.34 2.56 -20.61
C ALA A 208 2.08 1.26 -20.95
N VAL A 209 1.38 0.16 -21.14
CA VAL A 209 1.95 -1.10 -21.62
C VAL A 209 1.16 -1.59 -22.83
N PRO A 210 1.81 -1.70 -24.01
CA PRO A 210 1.17 -2.22 -25.21
C PRO A 210 0.57 -3.62 -25.00
N ALA A 211 -0.57 -3.88 -25.62
CA ALA A 211 -1.35 -5.11 -25.41
C ALA A 211 -0.53 -6.39 -25.64
N ASP A 212 0.30 -6.43 -26.69
CA ASP A 212 1.18 -7.55 -27.02
C ASP A 212 2.30 -7.81 -26.00
N GLN A 213 2.55 -6.86 -25.08
CA GLN A 213 3.58 -6.97 -24.05
C GLN A 213 3.02 -7.29 -22.65
N LEU A 214 1.70 -7.19 -22.43
CA LEU A 214 1.05 -7.48 -21.14
C LEU A 214 1.34 -8.89 -20.65
N ALA A 215 1.24 -9.90 -21.54
CA ALA A 215 1.49 -11.29 -21.22
C ALA A 215 2.94 -11.57 -20.78
N THR A 216 3.92 -10.79 -21.22
CA THR A 216 5.32 -10.92 -20.79
C THR A 216 5.48 -10.54 -19.32
N VAL A 217 4.86 -9.42 -18.88
CA VAL A 217 4.87 -8.99 -17.48
C VAL A 217 4.13 -10.00 -16.60
N ALA A 218 2.93 -10.42 -17.02
CA ALA A 218 2.13 -11.40 -16.26
C ALA A 218 2.88 -12.73 -16.09
N ARG A 219 3.54 -13.23 -17.12
CA ARG A 219 4.33 -14.46 -17.09
C ARG A 219 5.53 -14.33 -16.15
N TRP A 220 6.26 -13.20 -16.20
CA TRP A 220 7.37 -12.95 -15.27
C TRP A 220 6.93 -13.06 -13.81
N ALA A 221 5.78 -12.46 -13.46
CA ALA A 221 5.21 -12.53 -12.12
C ALA A 221 4.75 -13.96 -11.76
N ALA A 222 4.09 -14.65 -12.70
CA ALA A 222 3.60 -16.02 -12.50
C ALA A 222 4.73 -17.01 -12.23
N ASP A 223 5.81 -16.96 -13.02
CA ASP A 223 6.98 -17.84 -12.91
C ASP A 223 7.69 -17.72 -11.55
N ARG A 224 7.56 -16.57 -10.90
CA ARG A 224 8.15 -16.26 -9.59
C ARG A 224 7.16 -16.34 -8.43
N SER A 225 5.90 -16.65 -8.71
CA SER A 225 4.80 -16.53 -7.74
C SER A 225 4.73 -15.14 -7.06
N ALA A 226 5.20 -14.11 -7.77
CA ALA A 226 5.24 -12.74 -7.31
C ALA A 226 3.86 -12.06 -7.42
N PRO A 227 3.55 -11.07 -6.56
CA PRO A 227 2.38 -10.22 -6.74
C PRO A 227 2.51 -9.39 -8.03
N LEU A 228 1.37 -9.13 -8.67
CA LEU A 228 1.24 -8.29 -9.86
C LEU A 228 0.17 -7.23 -9.62
N HIS A 229 0.53 -5.96 -9.72
CA HIS A 229 -0.41 -4.86 -9.57
C HIS A 229 -0.60 -4.11 -10.89
N VAL A 230 -1.75 -3.44 -11.04
CA VAL A 230 -2.07 -2.66 -12.23
C VAL A 230 -3.05 -1.54 -11.89
N HIS A 231 -2.78 -0.27 -12.28
CA HIS A 231 -3.81 0.77 -12.27
C HIS A 231 -4.88 0.41 -13.30
N LEU A 232 -6.12 0.36 -12.87
CA LEU A 232 -7.21 -0.17 -13.68
C LEU A 232 -8.46 0.69 -13.59
N SER A 233 -8.86 1.24 -14.73
CA SER A 233 -10.12 2.00 -14.88
C SER A 233 -10.29 3.11 -13.83
N GLU A 234 -9.20 3.81 -13.50
CA GLU A 234 -9.20 4.94 -12.57
C GLU A 234 -9.97 6.13 -13.15
N GLN A 235 -9.71 6.44 -14.42
CA GLN A 235 -10.29 7.55 -15.17
C GLN A 235 -11.16 7.05 -16.32
N THR A 236 -12.33 7.65 -16.52
CA THR A 236 -13.21 7.33 -17.66
C THR A 236 -12.51 7.49 -19.01
N ALA A 237 -11.61 8.48 -19.11
CA ALA A 237 -10.83 8.71 -20.32
C ALA A 237 -9.93 7.52 -20.70
N GLU A 238 -9.44 6.74 -19.73
CA GLU A 238 -8.72 5.50 -20.02
C GLU A 238 -9.62 4.45 -20.63
N ASN A 239 -10.83 4.29 -20.09
CA ASN A 239 -11.81 3.33 -20.60
C ASN A 239 -12.22 3.68 -22.03
N ASP A 240 -12.53 4.95 -22.29
CA ASP A 240 -12.93 5.43 -23.61
C ASP A 240 -11.80 5.22 -24.64
N ALA A 241 -10.56 5.54 -24.27
CA ALA A 241 -9.42 5.36 -25.15
C ALA A 241 -9.11 3.87 -25.41
N CYS A 242 -9.24 3.00 -24.39
CA CYS A 242 -9.09 1.56 -24.55
C CYS A 242 -10.16 0.97 -25.46
N LEU A 243 -11.41 1.38 -25.29
CA LEU A 243 -12.52 0.96 -26.13
C LEU A 243 -12.30 1.40 -27.59
N ALA A 244 -11.83 2.63 -27.81
CA ALA A 244 -11.51 3.14 -29.15
C ALA A 244 -10.34 2.38 -29.81
N ALA A 245 -9.31 2.02 -29.05
CA ALA A 245 -8.11 1.36 -29.57
C ALA A 245 -8.28 -0.16 -29.77
N HIS A 246 -9.01 -0.83 -28.86
CA HIS A 246 -9.08 -2.30 -28.78
C HIS A 246 -10.50 -2.86 -28.89
N GLY A 247 -11.55 -2.03 -28.88
CA GLY A 247 -12.94 -2.47 -28.92
C GLY A 247 -13.42 -3.17 -27.63
N MET A 248 -12.68 -3.00 -26.50
CA MET A 248 -12.99 -3.64 -25.23
C MET A 248 -12.56 -2.79 -24.03
N THR A 249 -13.07 -3.12 -22.84
CA THR A 249 -12.69 -2.45 -21.58
C THR A 249 -11.25 -2.78 -21.18
N PRO A 250 -10.60 -1.95 -20.33
CA PRO A 250 -9.29 -2.27 -19.75
C PRO A 250 -9.25 -3.63 -19.05
N THR A 251 -10.26 -3.95 -18.24
CA THR A 251 -10.37 -5.25 -17.55
C THR A 251 -10.43 -6.40 -18.52
N ARG A 252 -11.24 -6.30 -19.57
CA ARG A 252 -11.35 -7.33 -20.60
C ARG A 252 -10.02 -7.54 -21.34
N LEU A 253 -9.32 -6.44 -21.68
CA LEU A 253 -8.01 -6.51 -22.31
C LEU A 253 -7.01 -7.25 -21.44
N LEU A 254 -6.95 -6.95 -20.12
CA LEU A 254 -6.09 -7.66 -19.17
C LEU A 254 -6.45 -9.15 -19.07
N ALA A 255 -7.75 -9.49 -19.07
CA ALA A 255 -8.23 -10.87 -19.05
C ALA A 255 -7.75 -11.67 -20.27
N GLU A 256 -7.88 -11.11 -21.47
CA GLU A 256 -7.48 -11.76 -22.74
C GLU A 256 -5.96 -12.00 -22.82
N HIS A 257 -5.16 -11.17 -22.13
CA HIS A 257 -3.71 -11.33 -22.06
C HIS A 257 -3.21 -12.10 -20.82
N GLY A 258 -4.12 -12.75 -20.04
CA GLY A 258 -3.77 -13.62 -18.93
C GLY A 258 -3.20 -12.88 -17.72
N VAL A 259 -3.54 -11.60 -17.54
CA VAL A 259 -3.07 -10.77 -16.41
C VAL A 259 -3.88 -11.05 -15.14
N LEU A 260 -5.20 -11.30 -15.27
CA LEU A 260 -6.08 -11.50 -14.11
C LEU A 260 -5.78 -12.82 -13.38
N GLY A 261 -5.90 -12.81 -12.06
CA GLY A 261 -5.70 -14.01 -11.23
C GLY A 261 -5.48 -13.68 -9.75
N ALA A 262 -5.42 -14.71 -8.92
CA ALA A 262 -5.36 -14.62 -7.44
C ALA A 262 -4.09 -13.91 -6.88
N ARG A 263 -3.11 -13.58 -7.69
CA ARG A 263 -1.94 -12.78 -7.30
C ARG A 263 -1.91 -11.42 -8.01
N THR A 264 -2.94 -11.11 -8.78
CA THR A 264 -3.09 -9.80 -9.42
C THR A 264 -4.02 -8.91 -8.58
N THR A 265 -3.67 -7.65 -8.44
CA THR A 265 -4.46 -6.61 -7.79
C THR A 265 -4.67 -5.45 -8.75
N GLY A 266 -5.93 -5.17 -9.11
CA GLY A 266 -6.32 -3.93 -9.77
C GLY A 266 -6.36 -2.79 -8.74
N VAL A 267 -5.68 -1.69 -9.04
CA VAL A 267 -5.71 -0.50 -8.19
C VAL A 267 -6.80 0.43 -8.69
N HIS A 268 -7.56 1.02 -7.78
CA HIS A 268 -8.75 1.84 -7.95
C HIS A 268 -9.98 1.05 -8.41
N ASN A 269 -10.00 0.51 -9.63
CA ASN A 269 -11.16 -0.19 -10.18
C ASN A 269 -12.43 0.68 -10.12
N THR A 270 -12.32 1.98 -10.40
CA THR A 270 -13.37 2.98 -10.15
C THR A 270 -14.50 2.89 -11.17
N HIS A 271 -14.16 2.78 -12.47
CA HIS A 271 -15.12 2.84 -13.56
C HIS A 271 -15.27 1.50 -14.29
N LEU A 272 -15.95 0.55 -13.64
CA LEU A 272 -16.14 -0.82 -14.14
C LEU A 272 -17.55 -1.05 -14.65
N THR A 273 -17.67 -1.91 -15.65
CA THR A 273 -18.95 -2.50 -16.06
C THR A 273 -19.28 -3.73 -15.18
N ASP A 274 -20.53 -4.22 -15.23
CA ASP A 274 -20.92 -5.43 -14.51
C ASP A 274 -20.13 -6.67 -15.01
N GLU A 275 -19.76 -6.69 -16.31
CA GLU A 275 -18.90 -7.74 -16.87
C GLU A 275 -17.49 -7.68 -16.29
N ASP A 276 -16.91 -6.47 -16.17
CA ASP A 276 -15.58 -6.28 -15.55
C ASP A 276 -15.56 -6.77 -14.10
N ILE A 277 -16.59 -6.42 -13.33
CA ILE A 277 -16.75 -6.88 -11.93
C ILE A 277 -16.80 -8.42 -11.88
N THR A 278 -17.54 -9.03 -12.82
CA THR A 278 -17.63 -10.50 -12.90
C THR A 278 -16.29 -11.13 -13.24
N LEU A 279 -15.53 -10.56 -14.18
CA LEU A 279 -14.20 -11.03 -14.57
C LEU A 279 -13.21 -10.96 -13.40
N LEU A 280 -13.17 -9.83 -12.68
CA LEU A 280 -12.31 -9.66 -11.50
C LEU A 280 -12.67 -10.64 -10.39
N GLY A 281 -13.96 -10.79 -10.08
CA GLY A 281 -14.43 -11.70 -9.05
C GLY A 281 -14.16 -13.17 -9.37
N THR A 282 -14.50 -13.64 -10.58
CA THR A 282 -14.32 -15.04 -10.97
C THR A 282 -12.86 -15.45 -11.11
N SER A 283 -11.98 -14.53 -11.46
CA SER A 283 -10.52 -14.72 -11.48
C SER A 283 -9.88 -14.59 -10.09
N THR A 284 -10.65 -14.19 -9.07
CA THR A 284 -10.14 -13.83 -7.74
C THR A 284 -9.07 -12.74 -7.75
N THR A 285 -9.11 -11.87 -8.78
CA THR A 285 -8.24 -10.70 -8.84
C THR A 285 -8.61 -9.73 -7.73
N GLY A 286 -7.63 -9.33 -6.93
CA GLY A 286 -7.82 -8.38 -5.83
C GLY A 286 -8.09 -6.95 -6.32
N THR A 287 -8.65 -6.15 -5.42
CA THR A 287 -8.86 -4.71 -5.64
C THR A 287 -8.22 -3.93 -4.51
N CYS A 288 -7.35 -2.98 -4.85
CA CYS A 288 -6.82 -2.01 -3.90
C CYS A 288 -7.56 -0.67 -4.05
N MET A 289 -8.35 -0.31 -3.03
CA MET A 289 -9.04 0.97 -2.98
C MET A 289 -8.13 2.02 -2.35
N CYS A 290 -8.15 3.24 -2.90
CA CYS A 290 -7.37 4.38 -2.40
C CYS A 290 -8.29 5.59 -2.17
N PRO A 291 -9.27 5.50 -1.27
CA PRO A 291 -10.35 6.48 -1.14
C PRO A 291 -9.91 7.93 -0.94
N THR A 292 -8.80 8.19 -0.26
CA THR A 292 -8.32 9.57 -0.08
C THR A 292 -7.78 10.16 -1.37
N THR A 293 -7.09 9.36 -2.20
CA THR A 293 -6.64 9.77 -3.55
C THR A 293 -7.82 9.93 -4.50
N GLU A 294 -8.74 8.96 -4.54
CA GLU A 294 -9.93 8.98 -5.38
C GLU A 294 -10.81 10.21 -5.12
N ARG A 295 -10.84 10.70 -3.85
CA ARG A 295 -11.47 11.97 -3.48
C ARG A 295 -10.65 13.18 -3.91
N ASP A 296 -9.33 13.16 -3.72
CA ASP A 296 -8.43 14.28 -4.02
C ASP A 296 -8.36 14.56 -5.53
N LEU A 297 -8.37 13.51 -6.34
CA LEU A 297 -8.33 13.57 -7.81
C LEU A 297 -9.73 13.63 -8.45
N ALA A 298 -10.79 13.52 -7.64
CA ALA A 298 -12.19 13.49 -8.07
C ALA A 298 -12.52 12.35 -9.06
N ASP A 299 -11.93 11.16 -8.84
CA ASP A 299 -12.10 9.99 -9.70
C ASP A 299 -13.50 9.40 -9.59
N GLY A 300 -14.11 9.49 -8.42
CA GLY A 300 -15.43 8.94 -8.12
C GLY A 300 -15.40 7.89 -7.02
N ILE A 301 -16.49 7.16 -6.86
CA ILE A 301 -16.65 6.08 -5.88
C ILE A 301 -16.70 4.75 -6.63
N GLY A 302 -15.64 3.94 -6.49
CA GLY A 302 -15.57 2.62 -7.12
C GLY A 302 -16.58 1.63 -6.53
N PRO A 303 -16.92 0.55 -7.26
CA PRO A 303 -17.96 -0.41 -6.90
C PRO A 303 -17.48 -1.49 -5.89
N ALA A 304 -16.80 -1.09 -4.82
CA ALA A 304 -16.13 -1.99 -3.86
C ALA A 304 -17.06 -3.07 -3.28
N VAL A 305 -18.32 -2.74 -2.97
CA VAL A 305 -19.32 -3.71 -2.49
C VAL A 305 -19.62 -4.77 -3.56
N ALA A 306 -19.77 -4.37 -4.81
CA ALA A 306 -20.06 -5.30 -5.90
C ALA A 306 -18.86 -6.20 -6.19
N LEU A 307 -17.64 -5.65 -6.19
CA LEU A 307 -16.40 -6.38 -6.35
C LEU A 307 -16.22 -7.45 -5.27
N GLN A 308 -16.39 -7.09 -4.00
CA GLN A 308 -16.30 -8.05 -2.90
C GLN A 308 -17.36 -9.17 -3.01
N ARG A 309 -18.60 -8.82 -3.38
CA ARG A 309 -19.67 -9.81 -3.59
C ARG A 309 -19.38 -10.75 -4.76
N ALA A 310 -18.69 -10.27 -5.78
CA ALA A 310 -18.27 -11.08 -6.91
C ALA A 310 -17.08 -12.00 -6.59
N GLY A 311 -16.37 -11.78 -5.46
CA GLY A 311 -15.24 -12.61 -5.02
C GLY A 311 -13.87 -11.95 -5.15
N SER A 312 -13.79 -10.64 -5.48
CA SER A 312 -12.55 -9.87 -5.48
C SER A 312 -12.15 -9.50 -4.05
N PRO A 313 -10.99 -9.94 -3.53
CA PRO A 313 -10.49 -9.50 -2.23
C PRO A 313 -10.22 -7.99 -2.23
N LEU A 314 -10.52 -7.30 -1.12
CA LEU A 314 -10.29 -5.86 -0.99
C LEU A 314 -9.06 -5.58 -0.14
N SER A 315 -8.23 -4.64 -0.58
CA SER A 315 -7.11 -4.06 0.15
C SER A 315 -7.15 -2.54 0.07
N LEU A 316 -6.30 -1.86 0.83
CA LEU A 316 -6.27 -0.41 0.94
C LEU A 316 -4.87 0.14 0.63
N GLY A 317 -4.81 1.30 0.00
CA GLY A 317 -3.58 2.02 -0.31
C GLY A 317 -3.69 3.52 -0.06
N SER A 318 -2.58 4.17 0.28
CA SER A 318 -2.49 5.63 0.44
C SER A 318 -2.13 6.37 -0.86
N ASP A 319 -1.70 5.63 -1.86
CA ASP A 319 -1.41 6.01 -3.25
C ASP A 319 -0.68 7.35 -3.41
N SER A 320 -1.39 8.45 -3.70
CA SER A 320 -0.79 9.78 -3.93
C SER A 320 -0.27 10.47 -2.67
N HIS A 321 -0.51 9.90 -1.49
CA HIS A 321 -0.13 10.47 -0.19
C HIS A 321 -0.72 11.86 0.10
N ALA A 322 -1.89 12.17 -0.44
CA ALA A 322 -2.69 13.29 0.06
C ALA A 322 -2.89 13.15 1.58
N VAL A 323 -3.15 11.90 2.02
CA VAL A 323 -3.12 11.47 3.42
C VAL A 323 -2.35 10.15 3.52
N ILE A 324 -1.65 9.90 4.63
CA ILE A 324 -1.08 8.60 4.99
C ILE A 324 -1.73 8.15 6.30
N ASP A 325 -2.87 7.46 6.19
CA ASP A 325 -3.64 6.96 7.32
C ASP A 325 -4.59 5.84 6.85
N LEU A 326 -4.22 4.57 7.04
CA LEU A 326 -5.05 3.44 6.60
C LEU A 326 -6.33 3.26 7.43
N LEU A 327 -6.44 3.86 8.61
CA LEU A 327 -7.70 3.92 9.35
C LEU A 327 -8.68 4.89 8.65
N GLU A 328 -8.15 5.99 8.08
CA GLU A 328 -8.95 6.90 7.26
C GLU A 328 -9.37 6.23 5.93
N GLU A 329 -8.47 5.50 5.25
CA GLU A 329 -8.82 4.76 4.03
C GLU A 329 -9.94 3.73 4.31
N ALA A 330 -9.80 2.96 5.39
CA ALA A 330 -10.81 1.99 5.81
C ALA A 330 -12.17 2.65 6.11
N ARG A 331 -12.14 3.74 6.87
CA ARG A 331 -13.33 4.55 7.19
C ARG A 331 -13.97 5.12 5.93
N ALA A 332 -13.16 5.69 5.05
CA ALA A 332 -13.60 6.34 3.84
C ALA A 332 -14.31 5.37 2.89
N MET A 333 -13.83 4.14 2.76
CA MET A 333 -14.48 3.11 1.97
C MET A 333 -15.95 2.91 2.39
N GLU A 334 -16.22 2.72 3.69
CA GLU A 334 -17.58 2.59 4.21
C GLU A 334 -18.38 3.91 4.09
N LEU A 335 -17.78 5.06 4.41
CA LEU A 335 -18.51 6.34 4.42
C LEU A 335 -18.87 6.82 3.02
N ASN A 336 -18.00 6.63 2.02
CA ASN A 336 -18.31 6.93 0.63
C ASN A 336 -19.51 6.09 0.14
N GLU A 337 -19.51 4.80 0.49
CA GLU A 337 -20.59 3.90 0.12
C GLU A 337 -21.93 4.26 0.82
N ARG A 338 -21.88 4.72 2.08
CA ARG A 338 -23.07 5.27 2.76
C ARG A 338 -23.64 6.47 2.02
N LEU A 339 -22.81 7.39 1.57
CA LEU A 339 -23.25 8.56 0.80
C LEU A 339 -23.84 8.16 -0.55
N ARG A 340 -23.21 7.24 -1.25
CA ARG A 340 -23.64 6.75 -2.57
C ARG A 340 -25.02 6.05 -2.48
N THR A 341 -25.18 5.17 -1.48
CA THR A 341 -26.36 4.30 -1.36
C THR A 341 -27.43 4.84 -0.40
N ARG A 342 -27.08 5.81 0.47
CA ARG A 342 -27.93 6.29 1.59
C ARG A 342 -28.30 5.17 2.57
N THR A 343 -27.42 4.16 2.70
CA THR A 343 -27.57 2.99 3.58
C THR A 343 -26.30 2.83 4.41
N ARG A 344 -26.41 2.31 5.63
CA ARG A 344 -25.29 2.05 6.54
C ARG A 344 -24.98 0.56 6.63
N GLY A 345 -23.73 0.24 6.97
CA GLY A 345 -23.32 -1.12 7.32
C GLY A 345 -23.03 -1.99 6.10
N HIS A 346 -22.36 -1.43 5.11
CA HIS A 346 -21.81 -2.22 4.01
C HIS A 346 -20.69 -3.11 4.49
N TRP A 347 -19.86 -2.60 5.43
CA TRP A 347 -18.80 -3.36 6.09
C TRP A 347 -18.85 -3.20 7.61
N THR A 348 -18.49 -4.27 8.31
CA THR A 348 -18.19 -4.23 9.75
C THR A 348 -16.78 -3.66 9.96
N ALA A 349 -16.47 -3.18 11.18
CA ALA A 349 -15.10 -2.76 11.53
C ALA A 349 -14.10 -3.90 11.30
N ALA A 350 -14.45 -5.14 11.63
CA ALA A 350 -13.62 -6.32 11.39
C ALA A 350 -13.32 -6.54 9.89
N ALA A 351 -14.31 -6.35 9.01
CA ALA A 351 -14.08 -6.47 7.56
C ALA A 351 -13.15 -5.37 7.03
N LEU A 352 -13.28 -4.14 7.53
CA LEU A 352 -12.41 -3.01 7.18
C LEU A 352 -10.99 -3.19 7.71
N LEU A 353 -10.84 -3.70 8.94
CA LEU A 353 -9.51 -4.04 9.49
C LEU A 353 -8.84 -5.17 8.70
N ARG A 354 -9.59 -6.21 8.26
CA ARG A 354 -9.01 -7.24 7.39
C ARG A 354 -8.51 -6.69 6.07
N ALA A 355 -9.25 -5.78 5.43
CA ALA A 355 -8.78 -5.10 4.21
C ALA A 355 -7.47 -4.33 4.44
N ALA A 356 -7.32 -3.69 5.61
CA ALA A 356 -6.12 -2.95 6.00
C ALA A 356 -4.98 -3.84 6.56
N THR A 357 -5.22 -5.12 6.86
CA THR A 357 -4.24 -6.04 7.47
C THR A 357 -4.06 -7.29 6.61
N THR A 358 -4.80 -8.36 6.87
CA THR A 358 -4.65 -9.68 6.24
C THR A 358 -4.72 -9.62 4.71
N ASP A 359 -5.75 -8.97 4.17
CA ASP A 359 -5.95 -8.90 2.72
C ASP A 359 -4.92 -7.98 2.05
N GLY A 360 -4.57 -6.87 2.70
CA GLY A 360 -3.50 -5.98 2.26
C GLY A 360 -2.14 -6.69 2.22
N HIS A 361 -1.78 -7.43 3.26
CA HIS A 361 -0.54 -8.21 3.27
C HIS A 361 -0.55 -9.33 2.20
N ALA A 362 -1.69 -9.99 2.00
CA ALA A 362 -1.84 -11.02 0.96
C ALA A 362 -1.65 -10.45 -0.45
N ALA A 363 -2.18 -9.23 -0.72
CA ALA A 363 -1.98 -8.50 -1.98
C ALA A 363 -0.51 -8.19 -2.25
N LEU A 364 0.29 -8.03 -1.19
CA LEU A 364 1.73 -7.77 -1.23
C LEU A 364 2.59 -9.05 -1.18
N GLY A 365 1.96 -10.22 -1.11
CA GLY A 365 2.65 -11.52 -1.03
C GLY A 365 3.09 -11.94 0.37
N TRP A 366 2.80 -11.17 1.43
CA TRP A 366 3.11 -11.49 2.83
C TRP A 366 1.97 -12.27 3.49
N ARG A 367 1.76 -13.54 3.05
CA ARG A 367 0.64 -14.38 3.51
C ARG A 367 0.76 -14.84 4.96
N ASP A 368 1.91 -14.68 5.57
CA ASP A 368 2.23 -14.98 6.97
C ASP A 368 2.23 -13.72 7.87
N ALA A 369 1.71 -12.60 7.38
CA ALA A 369 1.51 -11.35 8.12
C ALA A 369 0.03 -10.97 8.21
N GLY A 370 -0.28 -9.93 8.99
CA GLY A 370 -1.64 -9.36 9.09
C GLY A 370 -2.57 -10.09 10.04
N VAL A 371 -2.05 -11.02 10.86
CA VAL A 371 -2.78 -11.74 11.91
C VAL A 371 -1.94 -11.84 13.20
N LEU A 372 -2.62 -11.93 14.35
CA LEU A 372 -1.95 -12.16 15.65
C LEU A 372 -2.14 -13.63 16.07
N GLU A 373 -1.43 -14.53 15.39
CA GLU A 373 -1.51 -15.97 15.67
C GLU A 373 -0.12 -16.62 15.66
N THR A 374 -0.01 -17.79 16.30
CA THR A 374 1.24 -18.54 16.36
C THR A 374 1.74 -18.90 14.97
N GLY A 375 3.01 -18.59 14.70
CA GLY A 375 3.69 -18.82 13.43
C GLY A 375 3.67 -17.60 12.48
N ALA A 376 2.79 -16.64 12.68
CA ALA A 376 2.74 -15.41 11.89
C ALA A 376 3.95 -14.49 12.17
N LEU A 377 4.23 -13.57 11.26
CA LEU A 377 5.20 -12.51 11.49
C LEU A 377 4.75 -11.62 12.65
N ALA A 378 5.68 -11.29 13.54
CA ALA A 378 5.40 -10.45 14.73
C ALA A 378 5.34 -8.96 14.33
N ASP A 379 4.35 -8.62 13.50
CA ASP A 379 4.09 -7.27 13.02
C ASP A 379 2.74 -6.80 13.59
N PHE A 380 2.76 -5.79 14.45
CA PHE A 380 1.55 -5.30 15.10
C PHE A 380 1.64 -3.82 15.48
N THR A 381 0.47 -3.20 15.61
CA THR A 381 0.28 -1.78 15.88
C THR A 381 -0.65 -1.60 17.05
N THR A 382 -0.29 -0.70 17.99
CA THR A 382 -1.11 -0.38 19.15
C THR A 382 -1.66 1.03 19.05
N ILE A 383 -2.98 1.15 19.12
CA ILE A 383 -3.77 2.37 19.05
C ILE A 383 -4.20 2.74 20.46
N ALA A 384 -3.92 3.97 20.90
CA ALA A 384 -4.36 4.47 22.21
C ALA A 384 -5.90 4.60 22.27
N LEU A 385 -6.47 4.19 23.40
CA LEU A 385 -7.94 4.27 23.64
C LEU A 385 -8.33 5.37 24.65
N ASP A 386 -7.38 6.18 25.07
CA ASP A 386 -7.54 7.25 26.07
C ASP A 386 -7.33 8.67 25.54
N THR A 387 -7.20 8.82 24.23
CA THR A 387 -7.08 10.14 23.58
C THR A 387 -8.45 10.83 23.47
N VAL A 388 -8.44 12.12 23.13
CA VAL A 388 -9.69 12.89 22.92
C VAL A 388 -10.57 12.32 21.79
N ARG A 389 -10.01 11.50 20.88
CA ARG A 389 -10.72 10.87 19.76
C ARG A 389 -11.27 9.50 20.13
N THR A 390 -10.58 8.77 21.00
CA THR A 390 -10.82 7.34 21.23
C THR A 390 -11.40 7.02 22.60
N ALA A 391 -11.33 7.95 23.56
CA ALA A 391 -11.82 7.74 24.92
C ALA A 391 -13.34 7.62 25.01
N GLY A 392 -13.82 6.74 25.91
CA GLY A 392 -15.23 6.62 26.30
C GLY A 392 -15.94 5.35 25.87
N PRO A 393 -15.77 4.79 24.65
CA PRO A 393 -16.39 3.52 24.30
C PRO A 393 -15.91 2.36 25.18
N VAL A 394 -16.79 1.37 25.37
CA VAL A 394 -16.43 0.15 26.11
C VAL A 394 -15.39 -0.67 25.32
N PRO A 395 -14.46 -1.37 25.99
CA PRO A 395 -13.33 -2.04 25.30
C PRO A 395 -13.74 -3.02 24.19
N ARG A 396 -14.89 -3.71 24.32
CA ARG A 396 -15.37 -4.63 23.27
C ARG A 396 -15.69 -3.93 21.94
N LEU A 397 -15.82 -2.59 21.92
CA LEU A 397 -16.02 -1.76 20.72
C LEU A 397 -14.73 -1.06 20.27
N ALA A 398 -13.57 -1.54 20.73
CA ALA A 398 -12.30 -0.90 20.39
C ALA A 398 -11.97 -1.00 18.89
N ALA A 399 -12.38 -2.08 18.20
CA ALA A 399 -12.24 -2.22 16.76
C ALA A 399 -13.05 -1.17 15.99
N GLU A 400 -14.31 -0.96 16.38
CA GLU A 400 -15.16 0.10 15.85
C GLU A 400 -14.58 1.49 16.14
N THR A 401 -14.06 1.69 17.35
CA THR A 401 -13.38 2.95 17.74
C THR A 401 -12.16 3.20 16.88
N ALA A 402 -11.32 2.19 16.66
CA ALA A 402 -10.14 2.30 15.80
C ALA A 402 -10.53 2.71 14.37
N VAL A 403 -11.48 2.02 13.75
CA VAL A 403 -11.89 2.31 12.37
C VAL A 403 -12.63 3.65 12.27
N PHE A 404 -13.59 3.94 13.15
CA PHE A 404 -14.49 5.07 12.94
C PHE A 404 -14.14 6.35 13.70
N ALA A 405 -13.14 6.32 14.61
CA ALA A 405 -12.76 7.48 15.40
C ALA A 405 -11.25 7.74 15.47
N ALA A 406 -10.43 6.71 15.55
CA ALA A 406 -8.97 6.89 15.63
C ALA A 406 -8.38 7.43 14.31
N THR A 407 -7.19 7.99 14.40
CA THR A 407 -6.36 8.47 13.29
C THR A 407 -4.93 8.00 13.47
N ALA A 408 -4.05 8.24 12.49
CA ALA A 408 -2.62 8.00 12.63
C ALA A 408 -2.01 8.61 13.91
N ALA A 409 -2.54 9.74 14.39
CA ALA A 409 -2.08 10.39 15.63
C ALA A 409 -2.40 9.61 16.92
N ASP A 410 -3.24 8.58 16.84
CA ASP A 410 -3.56 7.70 17.97
C ASP A 410 -2.71 6.43 18.00
N VAL A 411 -1.82 6.24 17.03
CA VAL A 411 -0.86 5.14 16.99
C VAL A 411 0.28 5.43 17.97
N HIS A 412 0.43 4.58 18.99
CA HIS A 412 1.46 4.75 20.01
C HIS A 412 2.64 3.80 19.85
N HIS A 413 2.40 2.57 19.42
CA HIS A 413 3.48 1.59 19.26
C HIS A 413 3.33 0.83 17.95
N VAL A 414 4.45 0.59 17.29
CA VAL A 414 4.53 -0.27 16.10
C VAL A 414 5.71 -1.21 16.24
N VAL A 415 5.47 -2.48 16.01
CA VAL A 415 6.45 -3.56 16.06
C VAL A 415 6.48 -4.27 14.70
N VAL A 416 7.68 -4.50 14.17
CA VAL A 416 7.93 -5.23 12.92
C VAL A 416 8.98 -6.30 13.14
N GLY A 417 8.66 -7.55 12.86
CA GLY A 417 9.54 -8.69 13.15
C GLY A 417 9.98 -8.74 14.60
N GLY A 418 9.07 -8.40 15.53
CA GLY A 418 9.35 -8.34 16.95
C GLY A 418 10.22 -7.15 17.40
N ARG A 419 10.59 -6.24 16.53
CA ARG A 419 11.36 -5.03 16.85
C ARG A 419 10.45 -3.81 16.92
N THR A 420 10.52 -3.07 18.02
CA THR A 420 9.78 -1.79 18.15
C THR A 420 10.40 -0.74 17.24
N ILE A 421 9.61 -0.24 16.27
CA ILE A 421 10.00 0.84 15.36
C ILE A 421 9.33 2.18 15.68
N VAL A 422 8.17 2.14 16.37
CA VAL A 422 7.52 3.33 16.95
C VAL A 422 7.25 3.06 18.43
N ARG A 423 7.59 4.03 19.27
CA ARG A 423 7.36 3.98 20.72
C ARG A 423 6.81 5.31 21.20
N ASP A 424 5.69 5.28 21.93
CA ASP A 424 5.02 6.46 22.48
C ASP A 424 4.77 7.55 21.40
N GLY A 425 4.35 7.11 20.17
CA GLY A 425 4.08 8.00 19.05
C GLY A 425 5.34 8.59 18.39
N ALA A 426 6.54 8.15 18.75
CA ALA A 426 7.80 8.60 18.16
C ALA A 426 8.52 7.47 17.41
N HIS A 427 9.06 7.77 16.23
CA HIS A 427 9.83 6.80 15.45
C HIS A 427 11.22 6.59 16.06
N VAL A 428 11.64 5.34 16.25
CA VAL A 428 12.88 5.00 16.98
C VAL A 428 14.14 5.39 16.21
N SER A 429 14.17 5.20 14.89
CA SER A 429 15.36 5.42 14.05
C SER A 429 15.34 6.75 13.29
N VAL A 430 14.19 7.43 13.20
CA VAL A 430 14.02 8.73 12.55
C VAL A 430 13.33 9.67 13.54
N PRO A 431 14.08 10.31 14.43
CA PRO A 431 13.49 11.00 15.60
C PRO A 431 12.65 12.24 15.24
N ASP A 432 12.94 12.91 14.11
CA ASP A 432 12.15 14.03 13.62
C ASP A 432 11.75 13.78 12.16
N VAL A 433 10.66 13.03 12.00
CA VAL A 433 10.12 12.70 10.67
C VAL A 433 9.64 13.94 9.93
N GLY A 434 9.10 14.92 10.65
CA GLY A 434 8.65 16.19 10.06
C GLY A 434 9.79 17.00 9.45
N GLU A 435 10.91 17.13 10.15
CA GLU A 435 12.11 17.80 9.63
C GLU A 435 12.75 17.01 8.47
N ALA A 436 12.80 15.69 8.56
CA ALA A 436 13.31 14.83 7.49
C ALA A 436 12.49 15.00 6.19
N LEU A 437 11.17 15.02 6.29
CA LEU A 437 10.27 15.30 5.15
C LEU A 437 10.49 16.71 4.59
N ALA A 438 10.52 17.73 5.46
CA ALA A 438 10.71 19.12 5.03
C ALA A 438 12.03 19.30 4.28
N THR A 439 13.11 18.72 4.80
CA THR A 439 14.45 18.78 4.20
C THR A 439 14.49 18.07 2.83
N ALA A 440 13.98 16.83 2.77
CA ALA A 440 13.96 16.05 1.53
C ALA A 440 13.12 16.72 0.44
N ILE A 441 11.94 17.26 0.79
CA ILE A 441 11.06 17.94 -0.16
C ILE A 441 11.66 19.30 -0.61
N ALA A 442 12.28 20.06 0.30
CA ALA A 442 12.93 21.32 -0.06
C ALA A 442 14.08 21.12 -1.06
N ALA A 443 14.84 20.02 -0.94
CA ALA A 443 15.90 19.67 -1.88
C ALA A 443 15.38 19.41 -3.31
N LEU A 444 14.11 19.03 -3.47
CA LEU A 444 13.49 18.80 -4.77
C LEU A 444 12.88 20.06 -5.40
N ARG A 445 12.79 21.18 -4.66
CA ARG A 445 12.23 22.44 -5.16
C ARG A 445 13.29 23.37 -5.77
N ASN A 446 14.55 23.18 -5.40
CA ASN A 446 15.72 23.93 -5.89
C ASN A 446 16.33 23.23 -7.11
#